data_cdb0672755444c5c1fb72a10efb1444e
#
_entry.id   cdb0672755444c5c1fb72a10efb1444e
#
_cell.length_a   1.000
_cell.length_b   1.000
_cell.length_c   1.000
_cell.angle_alpha   90.00
_cell.angle_beta   90.00
_cell.angle_gamma   90.00
#
_symmetry.space_group_name_H-M   'P 1'
#
loop_
_entity.id
_entity.type
_entity.pdbx_description
1 polymer ?
#
loop_
_entity_poly.entity_id
_entity_poly.type
_entity_poly.pdbx_seq_one_letter_code
_entity_poly.pdbx_strand_id
1 'polypeptide(L)'
;FNINEKKLINICAAVECMHSYSLIHDDLPCMDNDAMRRGKPSTHIKYGEASAVLAGSSLLTLSFEIIADKKYKLNAKLKNEIIKSLANCSGHTGIAGGQELDLKFENKNKKISQIIDMQKKKTGKLFNFCLYAVGVIANKSNKEKKFLSNLGEEIGLLFQLADDFLDIKSSKKLAGKPVKKDNKKGKSTLLNLMGEKKAYLYALNLKKKILLKLKKHGKKGMNLTNTIEFILERNF
;
A
#
# COMPACT_ATOMS: atom_id res chain seq x y z
N PHE A 1 14.77 -15.13 4.98
CA PHE A 1 15.23 -16.01 3.90
C PHE A 1 16.74 -15.91 3.60
N ASN A 2 17.49 -15.16 4.41
CA ASN A 2 18.95 -14.96 4.24
C ASN A 2 19.33 -14.44 2.85
N ILE A 3 18.58 -13.49 2.32
CA ILE A 3 18.87 -12.85 1.04
C ILE A 3 19.90 -11.75 1.29
N ASN A 4 20.91 -11.66 0.42
CA ASN A 4 21.86 -10.56 0.44
C ASN A 4 21.13 -9.24 0.16
N GLU A 5 21.31 -8.25 1.04
CA GLU A 5 20.65 -6.93 0.97
C GLU A 5 20.87 -6.23 -0.38
N LYS A 6 22.06 -6.38 -0.98
CA LYS A 6 22.36 -5.85 -2.32
C LYS A 6 21.40 -6.35 -3.40
N LYS A 7 20.79 -7.54 -3.21
CA LYS A 7 19.73 -8.05 -4.11
C LYS A 7 18.36 -7.46 -3.85
N LEU A 8 18.15 -6.79 -2.75
CA LEU A 8 16.87 -6.19 -2.39
C LEU A 8 16.80 -4.69 -2.67
N ILE A 9 17.95 -4.00 -2.69
CA ILE A 9 17.99 -2.54 -2.79
C ILE A 9 17.30 -2.00 -4.04
N ASN A 10 17.48 -2.66 -5.19
CA ASN A 10 16.80 -2.29 -6.43
C ASN A 10 15.29 -2.50 -6.34
N ILE A 11 14.84 -3.55 -5.65
CA ILE A 11 13.41 -3.78 -5.42
C ILE A 11 12.84 -2.70 -4.50
N CYS A 12 13.56 -2.35 -3.42
CA CYS A 12 13.14 -1.29 -2.51
C CYS A 12 13.06 0.06 -3.24
N ALA A 13 14.06 0.39 -4.07
CA ALA A 13 14.03 1.60 -4.89
C ALA A 13 12.85 1.63 -5.88
N ALA A 14 12.58 0.51 -6.55
CA ALA A 14 11.43 0.39 -7.46
C ALA A 14 10.09 0.54 -6.71
N VAL A 15 9.97 -0.03 -5.51
CA VAL A 15 8.79 0.12 -4.64
C VAL A 15 8.60 1.57 -4.23
N GLU A 16 9.67 2.27 -3.84
CA GLU A 16 9.58 3.68 -3.43
C GLU A 16 9.22 4.60 -4.61
N CYS A 17 9.77 4.35 -5.81
CA CYS A 17 9.35 5.04 -7.03
C CYS A 17 7.86 4.82 -7.33
N MET A 18 7.39 3.57 -7.23
CA MET A 18 5.99 3.21 -7.43
C MET A 18 5.08 3.87 -6.38
N HIS A 19 5.49 3.86 -5.12
CA HIS A 19 4.76 4.53 -4.04
C HIS A 19 4.71 6.04 -4.23
N SER A 20 5.84 6.67 -4.56
CA SER A 20 5.91 8.12 -4.79
C SER A 20 5.06 8.53 -5.99
N TYR A 21 5.10 7.77 -7.10
CA TYR A 21 4.20 7.97 -8.24
C TYR A 21 2.74 7.98 -7.80
N SER A 22 2.31 6.96 -7.06
CA SER A 22 0.91 6.84 -6.66
C SER A 22 0.46 8.02 -5.79
N LEU A 23 1.30 8.46 -4.84
CA LEU A 23 1.00 9.63 -4.01
C LEU A 23 0.90 10.93 -4.81
N ILE A 24 1.83 11.16 -5.76
CA ILE A 24 1.82 12.36 -6.60
C ILE A 24 0.55 12.42 -7.43
N HIS A 25 0.12 11.29 -8.02
CA HIS A 25 -1.09 11.25 -8.83
C HIS A 25 -2.36 11.30 -7.97
N ASP A 26 -2.38 10.66 -6.81
CA ASP A 26 -3.52 10.73 -5.88
C ASP A 26 -3.79 12.18 -5.42
N ASP A 27 -2.74 13.00 -5.25
CA ASP A 27 -2.88 14.39 -4.82
C ASP A 27 -3.42 15.34 -5.90
N LEU A 28 -3.46 14.94 -7.18
CA LEU A 28 -3.90 15.81 -8.29
C LEU A 28 -5.34 16.30 -8.11
N PRO A 29 -5.69 17.49 -8.66
CA PRO A 29 -7.05 18.04 -8.57
C PRO A 29 -8.13 17.13 -9.13
N CYS A 30 -7.83 16.32 -10.15
CA CYS A 30 -8.75 15.33 -10.74
C CYS A 30 -8.89 14.03 -9.92
N MET A 31 -8.15 13.90 -8.82
CA MET A 31 -8.15 12.77 -7.89
C MET A 31 -8.58 13.22 -6.49
N ASP A 32 -7.72 13.11 -5.49
CA ASP A 32 -8.06 13.48 -4.11
C ASP A 32 -8.00 15.00 -3.85
N ASN A 33 -7.39 15.79 -4.75
CA ASN A 33 -7.20 17.25 -4.65
C ASN A 33 -6.60 17.65 -3.28
N ASP A 34 -5.49 17.01 -2.91
CA ASP A 34 -4.83 17.28 -1.64
C ASP A 34 -3.72 18.32 -1.80
N ALA A 35 -3.90 19.49 -1.15
CA ALA A 35 -2.92 20.59 -1.22
C ALA A 35 -1.63 20.31 -0.43
N MET A 36 -1.65 19.38 0.52
CA MET A 36 -0.54 19.12 1.44
C MET A 36 -0.26 17.63 1.57
N ARG A 37 1.01 17.24 1.52
CA ARG A 37 1.50 15.87 1.75
C ARG A 37 2.66 15.87 2.74
N ARG A 38 2.52 15.13 3.86
CA ARG A 38 3.56 15.03 4.91
C ARG A 38 4.04 16.40 5.41
N GLY A 39 3.12 17.33 5.61
CA GLY A 39 3.42 18.70 6.10
C GLY A 39 4.06 19.65 5.08
N LYS A 40 4.12 19.25 3.80
CA LYS A 40 4.65 20.08 2.70
C LYS A 40 3.59 20.24 1.62
N PRO A 41 3.64 21.32 0.80
CA PRO A 41 2.78 21.44 -0.38
C PRO A 41 2.93 20.22 -1.29
N SER A 42 1.80 19.67 -1.80
CA SER A 42 1.81 18.61 -2.77
C SER A 42 2.50 19.04 -4.08
N THR A 43 2.87 18.07 -4.91
CA THR A 43 3.70 18.33 -6.11
C THR A 43 2.99 19.27 -7.08
N HIS A 44 1.67 19.10 -7.30
CA HIS A 44 0.92 19.96 -8.21
C HIS A 44 0.76 21.40 -7.69
N ILE A 45 0.70 21.59 -6.38
CA ILE A 45 0.66 22.94 -5.77
C ILE A 45 2.01 23.63 -5.94
N LYS A 46 3.12 22.89 -5.75
CA LYS A 46 4.45 23.49 -5.77
C LYS A 46 5.02 23.71 -7.17
N TYR A 47 4.73 22.81 -8.10
CA TYR A 47 5.37 22.77 -9.42
C TYR A 47 4.39 22.81 -10.59
N GLY A 48 3.08 22.85 -10.33
CA GLY A 48 2.02 22.81 -11.33
C GLY A 48 1.59 21.39 -11.70
N GLU A 49 0.36 21.27 -12.22
CA GLU A 49 -0.28 19.99 -12.53
C GLU A 49 0.48 19.19 -13.61
N ALA A 50 0.91 19.87 -14.69
CA ALA A 50 1.65 19.22 -15.77
C ALA A 50 2.95 18.57 -15.25
N SER A 51 3.70 19.30 -14.41
CA SER A 51 4.92 18.76 -13.78
C SER A 51 4.62 17.59 -12.85
N ALA A 52 3.52 17.61 -12.11
CA ALA A 52 3.12 16.52 -11.24
C ALA A 52 2.75 15.25 -12.04
N VAL A 53 1.99 15.39 -13.12
CA VAL A 53 1.64 14.27 -14.02
C VAL A 53 2.90 13.65 -14.62
N LEU A 54 3.80 14.48 -15.15
CA LEU A 54 5.05 14.00 -15.77
C LEU A 54 6.01 13.37 -14.74
N ALA A 55 6.13 13.94 -13.54
CA ALA A 55 6.94 13.38 -12.47
C ALA A 55 6.41 12.00 -12.02
N GLY A 56 5.10 11.87 -11.81
CA GLY A 56 4.48 10.59 -11.48
C GLY A 56 4.71 9.55 -12.57
N SER A 57 4.46 9.90 -13.83
CA SER A 57 4.69 9.00 -14.99
C SER A 57 6.16 8.58 -15.10
N SER A 58 7.09 9.50 -14.84
CA SER A 58 8.53 9.22 -14.86
C SER A 58 8.93 8.25 -13.74
N LEU A 59 8.41 8.42 -12.53
CA LEU A 59 8.67 7.52 -11.41
C LEU A 59 8.07 6.12 -11.65
N LEU A 60 6.87 6.06 -12.24
CA LEU A 60 6.26 4.80 -12.64
C LEU A 60 7.16 4.03 -13.61
N THR A 61 7.63 4.67 -14.67
CA THR A 61 8.52 4.03 -15.66
C THR A 61 9.88 3.69 -15.08
N LEU A 62 10.46 4.58 -14.26
CA LEU A 62 11.73 4.34 -13.56
C LEU A 62 11.67 3.09 -12.66
N SER A 63 10.53 2.81 -12.03
CA SER A 63 10.38 1.61 -11.21
C SER A 63 10.63 0.31 -11.99
N PHE A 64 10.24 0.25 -13.26
CA PHE A 64 10.50 -0.88 -14.13
C PHE A 64 11.94 -0.89 -14.66
N GLU A 65 12.47 0.28 -15.02
CA GLU A 65 13.85 0.44 -15.49
C GLU A 65 14.86 -0.08 -14.46
N ILE A 66 14.69 0.31 -13.16
CA ILE A 66 15.54 -0.15 -12.06
C ILE A 66 15.61 -1.69 -11.99
N ILE A 67 14.49 -2.39 -12.19
CA ILE A 67 14.45 -3.85 -12.14
C ILE A 67 15.07 -4.47 -13.41
N ALA A 68 14.85 -3.83 -14.57
CA ALA A 68 15.35 -4.29 -15.85
C ALA A 68 16.85 -4.06 -16.03
N ASP A 69 17.46 -3.08 -15.35
CA ASP A 69 18.84 -2.65 -15.53
C ASP A 69 19.82 -3.86 -15.48
N LYS A 70 20.75 -3.89 -16.44
CA LYS A 70 21.81 -4.91 -16.53
C LYS A 70 22.73 -4.93 -15.30
N LYS A 71 22.92 -3.79 -14.65
CA LYS A 71 23.69 -3.67 -13.41
C LYS A 71 23.03 -4.41 -12.24
N TYR A 72 21.72 -4.59 -12.26
CA TYR A 72 21.02 -5.40 -11.29
C TYR A 72 21.27 -6.89 -11.54
N LYS A 73 22.10 -7.53 -10.71
CA LYS A 73 22.63 -8.90 -10.90
C LYS A 73 21.61 -9.99 -10.56
N LEU A 74 20.45 -9.96 -11.22
CA LEU A 74 19.49 -11.07 -11.28
C LEU A 74 19.43 -11.62 -12.70
N ASN A 75 19.12 -12.93 -12.82
CA ASN A 75 18.89 -13.52 -14.13
C ASN A 75 17.60 -12.99 -14.78
N ALA A 76 17.52 -13.05 -16.11
CA ALA A 76 16.41 -12.51 -16.89
C ALA A 76 15.06 -13.11 -16.49
N LYS A 77 15.00 -14.41 -16.16
CA LYS A 77 13.76 -15.07 -15.73
C LYS A 77 13.20 -14.45 -14.46
N LEU A 78 14.02 -14.22 -13.44
CA LEU A 78 13.60 -13.59 -12.19
C LEU A 78 13.20 -12.13 -12.41
N LYS A 79 13.94 -11.37 -13.22
CA LYS A 79 13.57 -9.99 -13.58
C LYS A 79 12.22 -9.94 -14.25
N ASN A 80 11.96 -10.78 -15.24
CA ASN A 80 10.68 -10.83 -15.95
C ASN A 80 9.52 -11.18 -15.00
N GLU A 81 9.73 -12.12 -14.09
CA GLU A 81 8.72 -12.49 -13.09
C GLU A 81 8.41 -11.32 -12.16
N ILE A 82 9.43 -10.60 -11.70
CA ILE A 82 9.28 -9.43 -10.81
C ILE A 82 8.62 -8.27 -11.56
N ILE A 83 9.06 -7.95 -12.79
CA ILE A 83 8.47 -6.90 -13.64
C ILE A 83 6.98 -7.18 -13.89
N LYS A 84 6.64 -8.41 -14.27
CA LYS A 84 5.25 -8.82 -14.46
C LYS A 84 4.42 -8.63 -13.19
N SER A 85 4.96 -9.02 -12.05
CA SER A 85 4.30 -8.84 -10.75
C SER A 85 4.09 -7.37 -10.42
N LEU A 86 5.09 -6.50 -10.63
CA LEU A 86 4.99 -5.07 -10.42
C LEU A 86 3.93 -4.44 -11.33
N ALA A 87 3.91 -4.80 -12.62
CA ALA A 87 2.91 -4.32 -13.57
C ALA A 87 1.48 -4.71 -13.16
N ASN A 88 1.27 -5.95 -12.70
CA ASN A 88 -0.04 -6.37 -12.18
C ASN A 88 -0.44 -5.61 -10.91
N CYS A 89 0.53 -5.29 -10.03
CA CYS A 89 0.27 -4.55 -8.80
C CYS A 89 0.00 -3.07 -9.04
N SER A 90 0.57 -2.46 -10.06
CA SER A 90 0.40 -1.02 -10.36
C SER A 90 -0.78 -0.73 -11.28
N GLY A 91 -1.13 -1.65 -12.18
CA GLY A 91 -2.12 -1.47 -13.23
C GLY A 91 -3.58 -1.58 -12.78
N HIS A 92 -4.47 -1.89 -13.74
CA HIS A 92 -5.92 -1.97 -13.55
C HIS A 92 -6.38 -3.05 -12.55
N THR A 93 -5.58 -4.09 -12.34
CA THR A 93 -5.86 -5.13 -11.32
C THR A 93 -5.27 -4.78 -9.96
N GLY A 94 -4.56 -3.67 -9.85
CA GLY A 94 -3.83 -3.21 -8.67
C GLY A 94 -4.15 -1.77 -8.30
N ILE A 95 -3.10 -0.97 -8.07
CA ILE A 95 -3.18 0.38 -7.52
C ILE A 95 -4.10 1.27 -8.35
N ALA A 96 -3.90 1.37 -9.67
CA ALA A 96 -4.71 2.21 -10.54
C ALA A 96 -6.20 1.81 -10.53
N GLY A 97 -6.49 0.49 -10.62
CA GLY A 97 -7.88 0.01 -10.51
C GLY A 97 -8.48 0.18 -9.12
N GLY A 98 -7.65 0.15 -8.07
CA GLY A 98 -8.05 0.45 -6.70
C GLY A 98 -8.42 1.91 -6.51
N GLN A 99 -7.63 2.83 -7.08
CA GLN A 99 -7.89 4.26 -7.07
C GLN A 99 -9.17 4.61 -7.85
N GLU A 100 -9.38 4.00 -9.00
CA GLU A 100 -10.64 4.17 -9.75
C GLU A 100 -11.86 3.74 -8.94
N LEU A 101 -11.76 2.61 -8.22
CA LEU A 101 -12.85 2.15 -7.36
C LEU A 101 -13.07 3.10 -6.18
N ASP A 102 -12.01 3.63 -5.58
CA ASP A 102 -12.08 4.59 -4.47
C ASP A 102 -12.87 5.83 -4.90
N LEU A 103 -12.51 6.46 -6.03
CA LEU A 103 -13.25 7.59 -6.61
C LEU A 103 -14.71 7.23 -6.97
N LYS A 104 -14.93 6.07 -7.59
CA LYS A 104 -16.30 5.62 -7.95
C LYS A 104 -17.18 5.34 -6.73
N PHE A 105 -16.60 5.07 -5.58
CA PHE A 105 -17.32 4.73 -4.36
C PHE A 105 -17.61 5.96 -3.48
N GLU A 106 -17.05 7.12 -3.79
CA GLU A 106 -17.34 8.36 -3.09
C GLU A 106 -18.85 8.65 -3.09
N ASN A 107 -19.35 9.04 -1.92
CA ASN A 107 -20.77 9.34 -1.68
C ASN A 107 -21.75 8.20 -2.04
N LYS A 108 -21.27 6.95 -2.10
CA LYS A 108 -22.11 5.79 -2.43
C LYS A 108 -22.09 4.74 -1.33
N ASN A 109 -23.24 4.22 -1.01
CA ASN A 109 -23.36 3.09 -0.09
C ASN A 109 -22.83 1.80 -0.77
N LYS A 110 -21.76 1.25 -0.22
CA LYS A 110 -21.11 0.02 -0.71
C LYS A 110 -21.13 -1.08 0.33
N LYS A 111 -21.09 -2.33 -0.14
CA LYS A 111 -20.92 -3.47 0.77
C LYS A 111 -19.51 -3.49 1.34
N ILE A 112 -19.35 -3.97 2.57
CA ILE A 112 -18.05 -4.13 3.24
C ILE A 112 -17.05 -4.89 2.36
N SER A 113 -17.50 -5.97 1.68
CA SER A 113 -16.65 -6.75 0.78
C SER A 113 -16.08 -5.95 -0.38
N GLN A 114 -16.85 -4.99 -0.92
CA GLN A 114 -16.41 -4.13 -2.01
C GLN A 114 -15.34 -3.13 -1.54
N ILE A 115 -15.50 -2.58 -0.33
CA ILE A 115 -14.49 -1.69 0.26
C ILE A 115 -13.21 -2.45 0.58
N ILE A 116 -13.31 -3.68 1.11
CA ILE A 116 -12.14 -4.54 1.34
C ILE A 116 -11.41 -4.83 0.01
N ASP A 117 -12.13 -5.14 -1.07
CA ASP A 117 -11.53 -5.39 -2.39
C ASP A 117 -10.83 -4.13 -2.92
N MET A 118 -11.46 -2.98 -2.84
CA MET A 118 -10.89 -1.69 -3.23
C MET A 118 -9.62 -1.38 -2.44
N GLN A 119 -9.64 -1.49 -1.10
CA GLN A 119 -8.47 -1.23 -0.24
C GLN A 119 -7.33 -2.23 -0.52
N LYS A 120 -7.65 -3.51 -0.77
CA LYS A 120 -6.65 -4.49 -1.19
C LYS A 120 -6.00 -4.13 -2.52
N LYS A 121 -6.75 -3.58 -3.48
CA LYS A 121 -6.21 -3.12 -4.76
C LYS A 121 -5.39 -1.85 -4.58
N LYS A 122 -5.96 -0.80 -4.00
CA LYS A 122 -5.31 0.51 -3.86
C LYS A 122 -4.03 0.43 -3.01
N THR A 123 -4.07 -0.25 -1.87
CA THR A 123 -2.97 -0.31 -0.90
C THR A 123 -2.34 -1.71 -0.82
N GLY A 124 -3.16 -2.75 -0.72
CA GLY A 124 -2.69 -4.13 -0.50
C GLY A 124 -1.75 -4.66 -1.59
N LYS A 125 -1.94 -4.25 -2.86
CA LYS A 125 -1.16 -4.76 -3.98
C LYS A 125 0.33 -4.38 -3.92
N LEU A 126 0.68 -3.21 -3.39
CA LEU A 126 2.09 -2.86 -3.22
C LEU A 126 2.76 -3.74 -2.14
N PHE A 127 2.08 -3.99 -1.03
CA PHE A 127 2.55 -4.95 -0.01
C PHE A 127 2.64 -6.38 -0.54
N ASN A 128 1.66 -6.79 -1.37
CA ASN A 128 1.69 -8.06 -2.08
C ASN A 128 2.97 -8.19 -2.91
N PHE A 129 3.27 -7.18 -3.73
CA PHE A 129 4.49 -7.15 -4.54
C PHE A 129 5.75 -7.27 -3.69
N CYS A 130 5.87 -6.52 -2.59
CA CYS A 130 7.05 -6.56 -1.71
C CYS A 130 7.34 -8.00 -1.23
N LEU A 131 6.33 -8.70 -0.71
CA LEU A 131 6.53 -10.04 -0.20
C LEU A 131 6.69 -11.08 -1.32
N TYR A 132 5.98 -10.91 -2.44
CA TYR A 132 6.13 -11.78 -3.60
C TYR A 132 7.54 -11.70 -4.20
N ALA A 133 8.08 -10.49 -4.40
CA ALA A 133 9.40 -10.26 -4.95
C ALA A 133 10.50 -10.91 -4.08
N VAL A 134 10.37 -10.82 -2.75
CA VAL A 134 11.25 -11.54 -1.81
C VAL A 134 11.18 -13.05 -2.03
N GLY A 135 9.97 -13.61 -2.22
CA GLY A 135 9.78 -15.02 -2.54
C GLY A 135 10.43 -15.44 -3.86
N VAL A 136 10.36 -14.58 -4.89
CA VAL A 136 11.00 -14.80 -6.20
C VAL A 136 12.52 -14.81 -6.06
N ILE A 137 13.11 -13.79 -5.42
CA ILE A 137 14.56 -13.67 -5.22
C ILE A 137 15.11 -14.83 -4.37
N ALA A 138 14.34 -15.29 -3.38
CA ALA A 138 14.65 -16.43 -2.54
C ALA A 138 14.42 -17.79 -3.22
N ASN A 139 14.05 -17.80 -4.51
CA ASN A 139 13.73 -18.98 -5.30
C ASN A 139 12.75 -19.94 -4.61
N LYS A 140 11.68 -19.38 -4.03
CA LYS A 140 10.66 -20.14 -3.31
C LYS A 140 9.70 -20.85 -4.27
N SER A 141 9.06 -21.91 -3.78
CA SER A 141 8.02 -22.62 -4.54
C SER A 141 6.85 -21.68 -4.88
N ASN A 142 6.10 -22.00 -5.94
CA ASN A 142 4.90 -21.23 -6.32
C ASN A 142 3.87 -21.16 -5.18
N LYS A 143 3.75 -22.23 -4.40
CA LYS A 143 2.88 -22.28 -3.20
C LYS A 143 3.33 -21.26 -2.15
N GLU A 144 4.63 -21.14 -1.92
CA GLU A 144 5.19 -20.20 -0.94
C GLU A 144 5.14 -18.75 -1.45
N LYS A 145 5.44 -18.51 -2.73
CA LYS A 145 5.26 -17.19 -3.38
C LYS A 145 3.80 -16.71 -3.29
N LYS A 146 2.82 -17.59 -3.57
CA LYS A 146 1.39 -17.28 -3.41
C LYS A 146 1.01 -17.00 -1.96
N PHE A 147 1.56 -17.76 -1.02
CA PHE A 147 1.36 -17.49 0.42
C PHE A 147 1.88 -16.11 0.82
N LEU A 148 3.11 -15.74 0.40
CA LEU A 148 3.72 -14.43 0.66
C LEU A 148 2.90 -13.30 0.02
N SER A 149 2.47 -13.47 -1.21
CA SER A 149 1.59 -12.56 -1.94
C SER A 149 0.30 -12.25 -1.15
N ASN A 150 -0.42 -13.28 -0.73
CA ASN A 150 -1.65 -13.15 0.06
C ASN A 150 -1.40 -12.51 1.44
N LEU A 151 -0.28 -12.86 2.07
CA LEU A 151 0.13 -12.26 3.34
C LEU A 151 0.40 -10.76 3.17
N GLY A 152 1.03 -10.34 2.08
CA GLY A 152 1.23 -8.94 1.75
C GLY A 152 -0.08 -8.18 1.62
N GLU A 153 -1.08 -8.71 0.92
CA GLU A 153 -2.40 -8.07 0.81
C GLU A 153 -3.09 -7.89 2.18
N GLU A 154 -2.98 -8.90 3.05
CA GLU A 154 -3.55 -8.80 4.40
C GLU A 154 -2.84 -7.74 5.24
N ILE A 155 -1.49 -7.63 5.12
CA ILE A 155 -0.70 -6.59 5.80
C ILE A 155 -1.09 -5.20 5.28
N GLY A 156 -1.23 -5.04 3.96
CA GLY A 156 -1.65 -3.78 3.37
C GLY A 156 -3.06 -3.35 3.77
N LEU A 157 -4.00 -4.30 3.90
CA LEU A 157 -5.33 -4.03 4.44
C LEU A 157 -5.27 -3.60 5.92
N LEU A 158 -4.44 -4.25 6.74
CA LEU A 158 -4.23 -3.85 8.13
C LEU A 158 -3.61 -2.46 8.23
N PHE A 159 -2.66 -2.15 7.35
CA PHE A 159 -2.02 -0.83 7.26
C PHE A 159 -3.04 0.26 6.93
N GLN A 160 -3.92 0.03 5.94
CA GLN A 160 -4.96 0.97 5.56
C GLN A 160 -5.96 1.22 6.71
N LEU A 161 -6.37 0.16 7.42
CA LEU A 161 -7.22 0.30 8.60
C LEU A 161 -6.56 1.16 9.68
N ALA A 162 -5.25 0.99 9.90
CA ALA A 162 -4.51 1.80 10.86
C ALA A 162 -4.46 3.27 10.42
N ASP A 163 -4.26 3.56 9.14
CA ASP A 163 -4.29 4.92 8.60
C ASP A 163 -5.68 5.56 8.77
N ASP A 164 -6.76 4.83 8.44
CA ASP A 164 -8.13 5.30 8.64
C ASP A 164 -8.40 5.67 10.12
N PHE A 165 -7.86 4.90 11.10
CA PHE A 165 -7.95 5.23 12.54
C PHE A 165 -7.15 6.48 12.91
N LEU A 166 -5.95 6.65 12.34
CA LEU A 166 -5.11 7.83 12.59
C LEU A 166 -5.78 9.11 12.08
N ASP A 167 -6.40 9.06 10.92
CA ASP A 167 -7.12 10.20 10.34
C ASP A 167 -8.26 10.67 11.24
N ILE A 168 -9.02 9.74 11.85
CA ILE A 168 -10.06 10.08 12.81
C ILE A 168 -9.48 10.68 14.09
N LYS A 169 -8.39 10.11 14.64
CA LYS A 169 -7.75 10.63 15.86
C LYS A 169 -7.18 12.04 15.63
N SER A 170 -6.48 12.24 14.51
CA SER A 170 -5.89 13.53 14.14
C SER A 170 -6.95 14.61 13.97
N SER A 171 -8.08 14.28 13.32
CA SER A 171 -9.19 15.22 13.16
C SER A 171 -9.88 15.56 14.48
N LYS A 172 -10.03 14.60 15.39
CA LYS A 172 -10.56 14.83 16.75
C LYS A 172 -9.65 15.76 17.58
N LYS A 173 -8.31 15.60 17.44
CA LYS A 173 -7.31 16.41 18.17
C LYS A 173 -7.21 17.86 17.65
N LEU A 174 -7.28 18.06 16.33
CA LEU A 174 -7.20 19.40 15.72
C LEU A 174 -8.45 20.23 15.87
N ALA A 175 -9.62 19.62 16.03
CA ALA A 175 -10.91 20.32 16.01
C ALA A 175 -11.46 20.68 17.37
N GLY A 176 -10.91 20.17 18.48
CA GLY A 176 -11.53 20.30 19.81
C GLY A 176 -12.99 19.81 19.87
N LYS A 177 -13.52 19.33 18.75
CA LYS A 177 -14.84 18.74 18.50
C LYS A 177 -14.70 17.60 17.50
N PRO A 178 -15.60 16.61 17.48
CA PRO A 178 -15.52 15.48 16.56
C PRO A 178 -15.74 15.95 15.10
N VAL A 179 -14.66 16.18 14.38
CA VAL A 179 -14.70 16.51 12.94
C VAL A 179 -14.20 15.30 12.15
N LYS A 180 -15.09 14.76 11.35
CA LYS A 180 -14.83 13.67 10.42
C LYS A 180 -14.24 14.26 9.13
N LYS A 181 -12.89 14.24 8.96
CA LYS A 181 -12.22 14.74 7.75
C LYS A 181 -12.62 13.92 6.51
N ASP A 182 -12.71 12.60 6.64
CA ASP A 182 -13.16 11.70 5.57
C ASP A 182 -14.66 11.85 5.26
N ASN A 183 -15.47 12.26 6.23
CA ASN A 183 -16.88 12.59 5.96
C ASN A 183 -17.03 13.87 5.11
N LYS A 184 -16.04 14.77 5.09
CA LYS A 184 -16.07 15.95 4.20
C LYS A 184 -15.81 15.60 2.74
N LYS A 185 -15.07 14.50 2.46
CA LYS A 185 -14.77 14.02 1.11
C LYS A 185 -15.70 12.88 0.66
N GLY A 186 -16.66 12.43 1.49
CA GLY A 186 -17.57 11.34 1.14
C GLY A 186 -16.91 9.97 0.92
N LYS A 187 -15.68 9.76 1.40
CA LYS A 187 -14.95 8.50 1.24
C LYS A 187 -15.62 7.35 1.98
N SER A 188 -15.81 6.24 1.26
CA SER A 188 -16.35 5.01 1.81
C SER A 188 -15.24 4.19 2.48
N THR A 189 -15.10 4.32 3.81
CA THR A 189 -14.11 3.56 4.59
C THR A 189 -14.77 2.43 5.38
N LEU A 190 -13.99 1.42 5.81
CA LEU A 190 -14.50 0.37 6.69
C LEU A 190 -14.96 0.94 8.05
N LEU A 191 -14.30 1.98 8.53
CA LEU A 191 -14.69 2.67 9.76
C LEU A 191 -16.07 3.32 9.64
N ASN A 192 -16.36 3.98 8.51
CA ASN A 192 -17.65 4.60 8.25
C ASN A 192 -18.78 3.57 8.14
N LEU A 193 -18.50 2.41 7.52
CA LEU A 193 -19.51 1.36 7.30
C LEU A 193 -19.78 0.50 8.52
N MET A 194 -18.75 0.14 9.29
CA MET A 194 -18.86 -0.80 10.41
C MET A 194 -19.02 -0.09 11.76
N GLY A 195 -18.63 1.19 11.83
CA GLY A 195 -18.40 1.92 13.06
C GLY A 195 -17.05 1.59 13.71
N GLU A 196 -16.49 2.55 14.46
CA GLU A 196 -15.14 2.52 15.01
C GLU A 196 -14.84 1.22 15.81
N LYS A 197 -15.76 0.82 16.71
CA LYS A 197 -15.56 -0.39 17.55
C LYS A 197 -15.46 -1.68 16.74
N LYS A 198 -16.37 -1.89 15.77
CA LYS A 198 -16.37 -3.10 14.95
C LYS A 198 -15.18 -3.14 14.01
N ALA A 199 -14.82 -2.01 13.41
CA ALA A 199 -13.64 -1.89 12.55
C ALA A 199 -12.34 -2.18 13.34
N TYR A 200 -12.24 -1.71 14.59
CA TYR A 200 -11.09 -2.00 15.45
C TYR A 200 -10.99 -3.49 15.81
N LEU A 201 -12.08 -4.13 16.17
CA LEU A 201 -12.11 -5.57 16.41
C LEU A 201 -11.73 -6.37 15.14
N TYR A 202 -12.19 -5.92 13.98
CA TYR A 202 -11.80 -6.52 12.71
C TYR A 202 -10.28 -6.38 12.46
N ALA A 203 -9.70 -5.21 12.70
CA ALA A 203 -8.26 -4.98 12.58
C ALA A 203 -7.44 -5.84 13.56
N LEU A 204 -7.88 -5.98 14.82
CA LEU A 204 -7.24 -6.86 15.80
C LEU A 204 -7.28 -8.33 15.38
N ASN A 205 -8.42 -8.81 14.87
CA ASN A 205 -8.56 -10.17 14.38
C ASN A 205 -7.67 -10.41 13.13
N LEU A 206 -7.59 -9.45 12.23
CA LEU A 206 -6.71 -9.50 11.07
C LEU A 206 -5.24 -9.53 11.49
N LYS A 207 -4.80 -8.65 12.42
CA LYS A 207 -3.46 -8.65 13.02
C LYS A 207 -3.13 -10.03 13.61
N LYS A 208 -4.02 -10.59 14.44
CA LYS A 208 -3.84 -11.93 15.04
C LYS A 208 -3.66 -13.01 13.98
N LYS A 209 -4.49 -13.00 12.93
CA LYS A 209 -4.40 -13.95 11.81
C LYS A 209 -3.05 -13.85 11.08
N ILE A 210 -2.58 -12.65 10.81
CA ILE A 210 -1.28 -12.40 10.17
C ILE A 210 -0.14 -12.93 11.05
N LEU A 211 -0.13 -12.60 12.35
CA LEU A 211 0.88 -13.05 13.31
C LEU A 211 0.93 -14.59 13.44
N LEU A 212 -0.23 -15.24 13.45
CA LEU A 212 -0.30 -16.70 13.44
C LEU A 212 0.34 -17.33 12.19
N LYS A 213 0.15 -16.70 11.02
CA LYS A 213 0.79 -17.16 9.78
C LYS A 213 2.32 -16.99 9.81
N LEU A 214 2.83 -16.01 10.54
CA LEU A 214 4.28 -15.77 10.68
C LEU A 214 4.96 -16.67 11.68
N LYS A 215 4.25 -17.25 12.65
CA LYS A 215 4.82 -18.15 13.68
C LYS A 215 5.69 -19.26 13.10
N LYS A 216 5.30 -19.81 11.92
CA LYS A 216 6.08 -20.86 11.25
C LYS A 216 7.50 -20.44 10.84
N HIS A 217 7.78 -19.14 10.76
CA HIS A 217 9.10 -18.61 10.40
C HIS A 217 10.01 -18.36 11.62
N GLY A 218 9.48 -18.48 12.85
CA GLY A 218 10.24 -18.32 14.10
C GLY A 218 11.05 -17.03 14.15
N LYS A 219 12.29 -17.13 14.64
CA LYS A 219 13.20 -15.96 14.76
C LYS A 219 13.44 -15.24 13.42
N LYS A 220 13.41 -15.95 12.29
CA LYS A 220 13.60 -15.35 10.95
C LYS A 220 12.46 -14.42 10.54
N GLY A 221 11.28 -14.56 11.12
CA GLY A 221 10.12 -13.70 10.91
C GLY A 221 10.00 -12.52 11.87
N MET A 222 10.91 -12.41 12.88
CA MET A 222 10.72 -11.50 14.01
C MET A 222 10.62 -10.02 13.60
N ASN A 223 11.48 -9.55 12.69
CA ASN A 223 11.43 -8.15 12.25
C ASN A 223 10.07 -7.81 11.61
N LEU A 224 9.55 -8.71 10.76
CA LEU A 224 8.22 -8.51 10.15
C LEU A 224 7.12 -8.62 11.21
N THR A 225 7.23 -9.52 12.18
CA THR A 225 6.31 -9.63 13.32
C THR A 225 6.25 -8.32 14.10
N ASN A 226 7.40 -7.76 14.49
CA ASN A 226 7.49 -6.49 15.22
C ASN A 226 6.89 -5.33 14.40
N THR A 227 7.16 -5.28 13.10
CA THR A 227 6.55 -4.29 12.21
C THR A 227 5.02 -4.38 12.23
N ILE A 228 4.45 -5.59 12.18
CA ILE A 228 2.99 -5.80 12.18
C ILE A 228 2.39 -5.46 13.55
N GLU A 229 3.08 -5.78 14.62
CA GLU A 229 2.66 -5.38 15.97
C GLU A 229 2.57 -3.87 16.09
N PHE A 230 3.55 -3.16 15.55
CA PHE A 230 3.61 -1.69 15.57
C PHE A 230 2.53 -1.01 14.72
N ILE A 231 2.02 -1.64 13.64
CA ILE A 231 1.07 -0.99 12.70
C ILE A 231 -0.15 -0.37 13.41
N LEU A 232 -0.77 -1.09 14.35
CA LEU A 232 -1.94 -0.59 15.10
C LEU A 232 -1.56 0.22 16.36
N GLU A 233 -0.31 0.21 16.75
CA GLU A 233 0.20 0.88 17.97
C GLU A 233 0.79 2.25 17.63
N ARG A 234 0.90 2.59 16.35
CA ARG A 234 1.39 3.91 15.90
C ARG A 234 0.55 5.01 16.55
N ASN A 235 1.20 5.84 17.37
CA ASN A 235 0.66 7.10 17.86
C ASN A 235 1.46 8.21 17.17
N PHE A 236 0.81 9.07 16.43
CA PHE A 236 1.38 10.27 15.84
C PHE A 236 0.93 11.50 16.60
#